data_3f74ab0695497cd3dae0b1c7ce4a5756
#
_entry.id   3f74ab0695497cd3dae0b1c7ce4a5756
#
_cell.length_a   1.000
_cell.length_b   1.000
_cell.length_c   1.000
_cell.angle_alpha   90.00
_cell.angle_beta   90.00
_cell.angle_gamma   90.00
#
_symmetry.space_group_name_H-M   'P 1'
#
loop_
_entity.id
_entity.type
_entity.pdbx_description
1 polymer ?
#
loop_
_entity_poly.entity_id
_entity_poly.type
_entity_poly.pdbx_seq_one_letter_code
_entity_poly.pdbx_strand_id
1 'polypeptide(L)'
;MYRAVVDTNLIISGAGTVTTTPYQLLEAWKNGEYILVTSPPIIQEVKDVLERPEIKKQFSLTSSEINGVIDALSTKAFVTAGTLEVYVIKDDPDDNKIIACAIEGSASYIVTGDKKHLLSLAEYQEIKIVKARDFLDQLPNKK
;
A
#
# COMPACT_ATOMS: atom_id res chain seq x y z
N MET A 1 -10.45 6.50 12.79
CA MET A 1 -9.53 5.45 12.34
C MET A 1 -8.71 6.00 11.17
N TYR A 2 -7.42 5.79 11.18
CA TYR A 2 -6.54 6.30 10.11
C TYR A 2 -6.89 5.63 8.78
N ARG A 3 -6.81 6.41 7.72
CA ARG A 3 -6.95 5.93 6.35
C ARG A 3 -5.59 6.12 5.68
N ALA A 4 -5.03 5.03 5.16
CA ALA A 4 -3.66 5.06 4.62
C ALA A 4 -3.58 4.31 3.30
N VAL A 5 -2.95 4.93 2.32
CA VAL A 5 -2.56 4.22 1.09
C VAL A 5 -1.23 3.54 1.36
N VAL A 6 -1.15 2.25 1.06
CA VAL A 6 0.08 1.47 1.19
C VAL A 6 0.68 1.28 -0.19
N ASP A 7 1.93 1.66 -0.34
CA ASP A 7 2.68 1.55 -1.58
C ASP A 7 2.72 0.10 -2.06
N THR A 8 2.66 -0.09 -3.37
CA THR A 8 2.68 -1.39 -4.03
C THR A 8 3.82 -2.28 -3.52
N ASN A 9 5.03 -1.74 -3.40
CA ASN A 9 6.18 -2.55 -2.98
C ASN A 9 6.03 -3.08 -1.56
N LEU A 10 5.40 -2.31 -0.67
CA LEU A 10 5.15 -2.78 0.70
C LEU A 10 4.09 -3.87 0.72
N ILE A 11 3.07 -3.77 -0.12
CA ILE A 11 2.05 -4.83 -0.21
C ILE A 11 2.70 -6.12 -0.69
N ILE A 12 3.56 -6.04 -1.70
CA ILE A 12 4.24 -7.20 -2.24
C ILE A 12 5.16 -7.82 -1.18
N SER A 13 5.97 -7.02 -0.51
CA SER A 13 6.87 -7.51 0.54
C SER A 13 6.09 -8.10 1.71
N GLY A 14 4.96 -7.48 2.05
CA GLY A 14 4.13 -7.95 3.16
C GLY A 14 3.39 -9.24 2.87
N ALA A 15 3.23 -9.59 1.60
CA ALA A 15 2.57 -10.84 1.23
C ALA A 15 3.45 -12.06 1.48
N GLY A 16 4.77 -11.86 1.61
CA GLY A 16 5.71 -12.97 1.59
C GLY A 16 6.27 -13.40 2.94
N THR A 17 6.89 -12.51 3.70
CA THR A 17 7.71 -12.89 4.84
C THR A 17 7.09 -12.45 6.17
N VAL A 18 6.76 -13.43 7.00
CA VAL A 18 5.94 -13.23 8.21
C VAL A 18 6.57 -12.36 9.30
N THR A 19 7.87 -12.16 9.31
CA THR A 19 8.53 -11.42 10.39
C THR A 19 8.92 -9.99 10.02
N THR A 20 8.56 -9.53 8.83
CA THR A 20 8.99 -8.22 8.34
C THR A 20 8.00 -7.13 8.74
N THR A 21 8.49 -5.89 8.70
CA THR A 21 7.63 -4.72 8.94
C THR A 21 6.48 -4.64 7.92
N PRO A 22 6.70 -4.88 6.60
CA PRO A 22 5.58 -4.90 5.67
C PRO A 22 4.51 -5.95 6.01
N TYR A 23 4.93 -7.12 6.49
CA TYR A 23 3.97 -8.13 6.94
C TYR A 23 3.14 -7.61 8.11
N GLN A 24 3.79 -7.00 9.11
CA GLN A 24 3.10 -6.43 10.26
C GLN A 24 2.12 -5.35 9.83
N LEU A 25 2.48 -4.56 8.83
CA LEU A 25 1.62 -3.51 8.30
C LEU A 25 0.33 -4.09 7.74
N LEU A 26 0.41 -5.16 6.96
CA LEU A 26 -0.77 -5.81 6.39
C LEU A 26 -1.59 -6.52 7.47
N GLU A 27 -0.93 -7.13 8.47
CA GLU A 27 -1.65 -7.77 9.57
C GLU A 27 -2.41 -6.75 10.40
N ALA A 28 -1.84 -5.58 10.64
CA ALA A 28 -2.54 -4.51 11.36
C ALA A 28 -3.81 -4.10 10.61
N TRP A 29 -3.75 -4.01 9.28
CA TRP A 29 -4.92 -3.74 8.47
C TRP A 29 -5.97 -4.85 8.61
N LYS A 30 -5.55 -6.10 8.48
CA LYS A 30 -6.48 -7.23 8.60
C LYS A 30 -7.13 -7.30 9.96
N ASN A 31 -6.44 -6.82 10.99
CA ASN A 31 -6.96 -6.78 12.35
C ASN A 31 -7.81 -5.54 12.62
N GLY A 32 -8.04 -4.71 11.61
CA GLY A 32 -8.90 -3.54 11.76
C GLY A 32 -8.27 -2.35 12.45
N GLU A 33 -6.94 -2.28 12.48
CA GLU A 33 -6.25 -1.19 13.18
C GLU A 33 -6.19 0.09 12.36
N TYR A 34 -6.38 0.00 11.05
CA TYR A 34 -6.53 1.16 10.17
C TYR A 34 -7.27 0.71 8.91
N ILE A 35 -7.67 1.68 8.10
CA ILE A 35 -8.32 1.41 6.82
C ILE A 35 -7.26 1.52 5.72
N LEU A 36 -7.00 0.43 5.01
CA LEU A 36 -6.11 0.46 3.86
C LEU A 36 -6.88 0.99 2.67
N VAL A 37 -6.37 2.05 2.05
CA VAL A 37 -6.96 2.66 0.87
C VAL A 37 -6.15 2.23 -0.34
N THR A 38 -6.82 1.80 -1.39
CA THR A 38 -6.17 1.37 -2.61
C THR A 38 -7.05 1.72 -3.82
N SER A 39 -6.63 1.32 -5.00
CA SER A 39 -7.37 1.63 -6.24
C SER A 39 -7.19 0.48 -7.24
N PRO A 40 -8.07 0.39 -8.25
CA PRO A 40 -7.91 -0.65 -9.27
C PRO A 40 -6.52 -0.64 -9.94
N PRO A 41 -5.94 0.51 -10.30
CA PRO A 41 -4.59 0.49 -10.87
C PRO A 41 -3.53 -0.08 -9.92
N ILE A 42 -3.64 0.21 -8.62
CA ILE A 42 -2.69 -0.32 -7.64
C ILE A 42 -2.88 -1.82 -7.48
N ILE A 43 -4.13 -2.28 -7.37
CA ILE A 43 -4.43 -3.70 -7.25
C ILE A 43 -3.91 -4.46 -8.47
N GLN A 44 -4.10 -3.91 -9.66
CA GLN A 44 -3.61 -4.54 -10.88
C GLN A 44 -2.09 -4.64 -10.90
N GLU A 45 -1.41 -3.60 -10.46
CA GLU A 45 0.04 -3.61 -10.38
C GLU A 45 0.54 -4.68 -9.39
N VAL A 46 -0.11 -4.78 -8.22
CA VAL A 46 0.22 -5.80 -7.24
C VAL A 46 0.07 -7.19 -7.85
N LYS A 47 -1.06 -7.43 -8.53
CA LYS A 47 -1.31 -8.71 -9.17
C LYS A 47 -0.25 -9.05 -10.21
N ASP A 48 0.04 -8.09 -11.09
CA ASP A 48 1.00 -8.31 -12.17
C ASP A 48 2.38 -8.65 -11.63
N VAL A 49 2.81 -7.94 -10.58
CA VAL A 49 4.13 -8.18 -9.97
C VAL A 49 4.16 -9.51 -9.24
N LEU A 50 3.14 -9.83 -8.44
CA LEU A 50 3.10 -11.09 -7.69
C LEU A 50 3.06 -12.31 -8.58
N GLU A 51 2.54 -12.18 -9.80
CA GLU A 51 2.47 -13.30 -10.74
C GLU A 51 3.77 -13.53 -11.51
N ARG A 52 4.76 -12.64 -11.38
CA ARG A 52 6.05 -12.85 -12.03
C ARG A 52 6.76 -14.04 -11.39
N PRO A 53 7.30 -14.97 -12.20
CA PRO A 53 7.95 -16.18 -11.65
C PRO A 53 9.06 -15.89 -10.65
N GLU A 54 9.89 -14.86 -10.91
CA GLU A 54 10.97 -14.51 -10.01
C GLU A 54 10.45 -13.98 -8.66
N ILE A 55 9.33 -13.30 -8.65
CA ILE A 55 8.74 -12.78 -7.42
C ILE A 55 8.09 -13.90 -6.63
N LYS A 56 7.35 -14.80 -7.31
CA LYS A 56 6.76 -15.97 -6.66
C LYS A 56 7.85 -16.82 -5.98
N LYS A 57 8.97 -16.99 -6.65
CA LYS A 57 10.08 -17.74 -6.11
C LYS A 57 10.74 -17.03 -4.94
N GLN A 58 10.97 -15.72 -5.09
CA GLN A 58 11.64 -14.93 -4.06
C GLN A 58 10.89 -14.95 -2.73
N PHE A 59 9.56 -14.87 -2.78
CA PHE A 59 8.72 -14.81 -1.60
C PHE A 59 8.04 -16.15 -1.29
N SER A 60 8.36 -17.20 -2.04
CA SER A 60 7.78 -18.54 -1.85
C SER A 60 6.25 -18.51 -1.86
N LEU A 61 5.67 -17.80 -2.81
CA LEU A 61 4.23 -17.62 -2.88
C LEU A 61 3.57 -18.65 -3.78
N THR A 62 2.45 -19.22 -3.31
CA THR A 62 1.59 -20.06 -4.13
C THR A 62 0.57 -19.20 -4.84
N SER A 63 -0.04 -19.75 -5.90
CA SER A 63 -1.13 -19.06 -6.59
C SER A 63 -2.30 -18.78 -5.66
N SER A 64 -2.58 -19.69 -4.73
CA SER A 64 -3.63 -19.51 -3.74
C SER A 64 -3.35 -18.31 -2.82
N GLU A 65 -2.10 -18.17 -2.39
CA GLU A 65 -1.71 -17.04 -1.54
C GLU A 65 -1.82 -15.72 -2.29
N ILE A 66 -1.42 -15.70 -3.55
CA ILE A 66 -1.54 -14.50 -4.38
C ILE A 66 -3.00 -14.12 -4.55
N ASN A 67 -3.85 -15.09 -4.86
CA ASN A 67 -5.29 -14.84 -5.00
C ASN A 67 -5.88 -14.31 -3.70
N GLY A 68 -5.42 -14.83 -2.56
CA GLY A 68 -5.87 -14.34 -1.25
C GLY A 68 -5.54 -12.87 -1.01
N VAL A 69 -4.34 -12.45 -1.39
CA VAL A 69 -3.95 -11.04 -1.27
C VAL A 69 -4.83 -10.16 -2.16
N ILE A 70 -5.02 -10.57 -3.42
CA ILE A 70 -5.82 -9.78 -4.35
C ILE A 70 -7.28 -9.72 -3.90
N ASP A 71 -7.84 -10.82 -3.43
CA ASP A 71 -9.21 -10.84 -2.92
C ASP A 71 -9.35 -9.92 -1.71
N ALA A 72 -8.39 -9.93 -0.80
CA ALA A 72 -8.44 -9.06 0.38
C ALA A 72 -8.40 -7.59 -0.03
N LEU A 73 -7.52 -7.23 -0.96
CA LEU A 73 -7.45 -5.86 -1.45
C LEU A 73 -8.73 -5.44 -2.16
N SER A 74 -9.37 -6.36 -2.88
CA SER A 74 -10.57 -6.05 -3.63
C SER A 74 -11.82 -5.96 -2.75
N THR A 75 -11.87 -6.69 -1.64
CA THR A 75 -13.10 -6.82 -0.84
C THR A 75 -13.01 -6.21 0.55
N LYS A 76 -11.83 -6.09 1.13
CA LYS A 76 -11.68 -5.59 2.50
C LYS A 76 -11.06 -4.20 2.57
N ALA A 77 -10.33 -3.77 1.57
CA ALA A 77 -9.75 -2.44 1.53
C ALA A 77 -10.79 -1.43 1.05
N PHE A 78 -10.52 -0.15 1.30
CA PHE A 78 -11.32 0.92 0.71
C PHE A 78 -10.77 1.15 -0.70
N VAL A 79 -11.54 0.77 -1.71
CA VAL A 79 -11.09 0.84 -3.11
C VAL A 79 -11.70 2.09 -3.75
N THR A 80 -10.83 2.99 -4.22
CA THR A 80 -11.28 4.23 -4.88
C THR A 80 -11.66 3.96 -6.34
N ALA A 81 -12.21 4.97 -7.02
CA ALA A 81 -12.56 4.84 -8.43
C ALA A 81 -11.33 4.63 -9.32
N GLY A 82 -10.18 5.18 -8.93
CA GLY A 82 -8.95 5.02 -9.69
C GLY A 82 -8.89 5.84 -10.95
N THR A 83 -9.67 6.92 -11.04
CA THR A 83 -9.77 7.74 -12.26
C THR A 83 -9.05 9.07 -12.16
N LEU A 84 -8.70 9.53 -10.97
CA LEU A 84 -8.00 10.79 -10.79
C LEU A 84 -6.56 10.67 -11.29
N GLU A 85 -6.10 11.67 -12.04
CA GLU A 85 -4.72 11.74 -12.48
C GLU A 85 -4.07 12.98 -11.88
N VAL A 86 -2.86 12.83 -11.38
CA VAL A 86 -2.07 13.94 -10.83
C VAL A 86 -0.66 13.87 -11.39
N TYR A 87 0.04 15.00 -11.35
CA TYR A 87 1.39 15.12 -11.91
C TYR A 87 2.30 15.81 -10.90
N VAL A 88 2.23 15.36 -9.64
CA VAL A 88 2.97 15.95 -8.52
C VAL A 88 4.44 15.59 -8.56
N ILE A 89 4.72 14.31 -8.84
CA ILE A 89 6.10 13.82 -8.97
C ILE A 89 6.42 13.76 -10.45
N LYS A 90 7.39 14.57 -10.86
CA LYS A 90 7.74 14.66 -12.26
C LYS A 90 8.27 13.32 -12.77
N ASP A 91 7.73 12.88 -13.91
CA ASP A 91 8.19 11.69 -14.62
C ASP A 91 8.11 10.40 -13.81
N ASP A 92 7.21 10.34 -12.82
CA ASP A 92 7.02 9.11 -12.05
C ASP A 92 5.53 8.79 -11.95
N PRO A 93 4.97 8.11 -12.97
CA PRO A 93 3.55 7.75 -12.96
C PRO A 93 3.15 6.84 -11.80
N ASP A 94 4.05 5.95 -11.37
CA ASP A 94 3.73 5.04 -10.27
C ASP A 94 3.54 5.78 -8.95
N ASP A 95 4.42 6.75 -8.68
CA ASP A 95 4.27 7.57 -7.46
C ASP A 95 3.05 8.47 -7.55
N ASN A 96 2.78 9.03 -8.73
CA ASN A 96 1.58 9.86 -8.92
C ASN A 96 0.30 9.06 -8.73
N LYS A 97 0.29 7.80 -9.12
CA LYS A 97 -0.85 6.91 -8.90
C LYS A 97 -1.15 6.74 -7.40
N ILE A 98 -0.11 6.65 -6.60
CA ILE A 98 -0.24 6.54 -5.14
C ILE A 98 -0.84 7.82 -4.56
N ILE A 99 -0.35 8.99 -5.00
CA ILE A 99 -0.87 10.28 -4.55
C ILE A 99 -2.33 10.45 -4.96
N ALA A 100 -2.66 10.12 -6.21
CA ALA A 100 -4.04 10.21 -6.69
C ALA A 100 -4.97 9.35 -5.86
N CYS A 101 -4.55 8.14 -5.51
CA CYS A 101 -5.33 7.24 -4.68
C CYS A 101 -5.59 7.85 -3.30
N ALA A 102 -4.59 8.48 -2.70
CA ALA A 102 -4.74 9.10 -1.39
C ALA A 102 -5.74 10.25 -1.44
N ILE A 103 -5.72 11.04 -2.50
CA ILE A 103 -6.67 12.14 -2.67
C ILE A 103 -8.09 11.58 -2.84
N GLU A 104 -8.28 10.64 -3.75
CA GLU A 104 -9.60 10.07 -4.00
C GLU A 104 -10.18 9.38 -2.76
N GLY A 105 -9.34 8.73 -1.98
CA GLY A 105 -9.77 7.98 -0.81
C GLY A 105 -9.81 8.79 0.47
N SER A 106 -9.52 10.08 0.41
CA SER A 106 -9.44 10.95 1.59
C SER A 106 -8.51 10.35 2.65
N ALA A 107 -7.37 9.82 2.21
CA ALA A 107 -6.39 9.25 3.11
C ALA A 107 -5.61 10.34 3.81
N SER A 108 -5.22 10.09 5.06
CA SER A 108 -4.38 10.99 5.83
C SER A 108 -2.91 10.63 5.71
N TYR A 109 -2.62 9.40 5.26
CA TYR A 109 -1.26 8.90 5.17
C TYR A 109 -1.01 8.17 3.87
N ILE A 110 0.23 8.28 3.40
CA ILE A 110 0.80 7.39 2.40
C ILE A 110 1.94 6.68 3.10
N VAL A 111 1.91 5.34 3.12
CA VAL A 111 2.95 4.54 3.75
C VAL A 111 3.80 3.92 2.66
N THR A 112 5.09 4.20 2.68
CA THR A 112 6.00 3.76 1.62
C THR A 112 7.30 3.22 2.22
N GLY A 113 8.06 2.49 1.42
CA GLY A 113 9.37 1.97 1.82
C GLY A 113 10.48 2.93 1.43
N ASP A 114 11.18 2.62 0.33
CA ASP A 114 12.35 3.39 -0.10
C ASP A 114 12.10 4.28 -1.30
N LYS A 115 10.86 4.69 -1.53
CA LYS A 115 10.55 5.57 -2.65
C LYS A 115 10.99 6.99 -2.35
N LYS A 116 12.17 7.34 -2.80
CA LYS A 116 12.81 8.60 -2.50
C LYS A 116 11.94 9.81 -2.84
N HIS A 117 11.27 9.80 -3.97
CA HIS A 117 10.49 10.95 -4.42
C HIS A 117 9.29 11.18 -3.50
N LEU A 118 8.61 10.12 -3.07
CA LEU A 118 7.50 10.25 -2.14
C LEU A 118 7.99 10.68 -0.77
N LEU A 119 9.03 10.04 -0.24
CA LEU A 119 9.55 10.39 1.09
C LEU A 119 10.10 11.81 1.14
N SER A 120 10.74 12.26 0.04
CA SER A 120 11.27 13.62 -0.04
C SER A 120 10.18 14.66 -0.04
N LEU A 121 9.00 14.31 -0.57
CA LEU A 121 7.84 15.20 -0.55
C LEU A 121 7.33 15.41 0.88
N ALA A 122 7.42 14.39 1.72
CA ALA A 122 7.06 14.37 3.14
C ALA A 122 5.59 14.61 3.43
N GLU A 123 4.94 15.53 2.72
CA GLU A 123 3.54 15.83 2.93
C GLU A 123 2.99 16.48 1.66
N TYR A 124 1.73 16.17 1.33
CA TYR A 124 1.05 16.77 0.20
C TYR A 124 -0.42 16.96 0.56
N GLN A 125 -0.91 18.22 0.56
CA GLN A 125 -2.30 18.54 0.87
C GLN A 125 -2.77 17.86 2.16
N GLU A 126 -1.97 17.96 3.21
CA GLU A 126 -2.25 17.38 4.52
C GLU A 126 -2.17 15.85 4.57
N ILE A 127 -1.76 15.21 3.48
CA ILE A 127 -1.47 13.77 3.46
C ILE A 127 -0.02 13.60 3.87
N LYS A 128 0.22 12.90 4.97
CA LYS A 128 1.58 12.67 5.47
C LYS A 128 2.16 11.43 4.82
N ILE A 129 3.41 11.52 4.39
CA ILE A 129 4.11 10.43 3.73
C ILE A 129 5.15 9.89 4.69
N VAL A 130 4.98 8.65 5.12
CA VAL A 130 5.77 8.06 6.21
C VAL A 130 6.23 6.66 5.85
N LYS A 131 7.25 6.18 6.56
CA LYS A 131 7.70 4.80 6.44
C LYS A 131 6.81 3.87 7.25
N ALA A 132 6.83 2.59 6.88
CA ALA A 132 5.95 1.59 7.51
C ALA A 132 6.14 1.53 9.03
N ARG A 133 7.38 1.53 9.53
CA ARG A 133 7.61 1.46 10.96
C ARG A 133 7.03 2.67 11.68
N ASP A 134 7.25 3.86 11.12
CA ASP A 134 6.73 5.09 11.71
C ASP A 134 5.21 5.09 11.76
N PHE A 135 4.57 4.58 10.71
CA PHE A 135 3.12 4.49 10.68
C PHE A 135 2.60 3.52 11.73
N LEU A 136 3.21 2.33 11.83
CA LEU A 136 2.80 1.34 12.82
C LEU A 136 2.93 1.87 14.24
N ASP A 137 4.01 2.61 14.51
CA ASP A 137 4.23 3.17 15.84
C ASP A 137 3.20 4.22 16.22
N GLN A 138 2.57 4.85 15.24
CA GLN A 138 1.54 5.86 15.47
C GLN A 138 0.15 5.28 15.65
N LEU A 139 -0.07 4.03 15.30
CA LEU A 139 -1.41 3.44 15.39
C LEU A 139 -1.87 3.39 16.83
N PRO A 140 -3.16 3.66 17.08
CA PRO A 140 -3.69 3.53 18.43
C PRO A 140 -3.49 2.12 18.94
N ASN A 141 -3.16 2.00 20.22
CA ASN A 141 -2.96 0.70 20.85
C ASN A 141 -4.26 -0.11 20.88
N LYS A 142 -4.20 -1.31 20.34
CA LYS A 142 -5.37 -2.21 20.30
C LYS A 142 -5.24 -3.24 21.40
N LYS A 143 -6.04 -3.08 22.41
CA LYS A 143 -6.07 -4.02 23.52
C LYS A 143 -7.45 -4.58 23.71
#